data_966b55b182bbbbf67938ff72e469051c
#
_entry.id   966b55b182bbbbf67938ff72e469051c
#
_cell.length_a   1.000
_cell.length_b   1.000
_cell.length_c   1.000
_cell.angle_alpha   90.00
_cell.angle_beta   90.00
_cell.angle_gamma   90.00
#
_symmetry.space_group_name_H-M   'P 1'
#
loop_
_entity.id
_entity.type
_entity.pdbx_description
1 polymer ?
#
loop_
_entity_poly.entity_id
_entity_poly.type
_entity_poly.pdbx_seq_one_letter_code
_entity_poly.pdbx_strand_id
1 'polypeptide(L)'
;MKITFLGTGTSQGIPVIGSNHPVCHSDDKKDTRLRTSALIQWDNKNIIIDCGPDFRAQMLNSKCNRVDAIFFTHEHNDHVSGLDDIRPFYFKQGSIPIYASDRVVSALNKRFEYVFKKDGNIPGTPNVCLLYTSDAADELSC
;
A
#
# COMPACT_ATOMS: atom_id res chain seq x y z
N MET A 1 -11.27 2.08 -17.22
CA MET A 1 -10.76 1.60 -15.91
C MET A 1 -9.99 0.30 -16.12
N LYS A 2 -8.79 0.17 -15.51
CA LYS A 2 -7.98 -1.04 -15.52
C LYS A 2 -7.62 -1.40 -14.08
N ILE A 3 -7.73 -2.68 -13.71
CA ILE A 3 -7.29 -3.19 -12.42
C ILE A 3 -6.15 -4.17 -12.67
N THR A 4 -5.05 -3.97 -11.96
CA THR A 4 -3.88 -4.85 -11.99
C THR A 4 -3.65 -5.40 -10.60
N PHE A 5 -3.71 -6.72 -10.44
CA PHE A 5 -3.30 -7.38 -9.20
C PHE A 5 -1.77 -7.33 -9.11
N LEU A 6 -1.26 -6.62 -8.12
CA LEU A 6 0.17 -6.43 -7.88
C LEU A 6 0.76 -7.60 -7.08
N GLY A 7 -0.09 -8.26 -6.30
CA GLY A 7 0.22 -9.45 -5.54
C GLY A 7 -1.05 -10.20 -5.19
N THR A 8 -0.98 -11.50 -5.17
CA THR A 8 -2.10 -12.43 -4.88
C THR A 8 -1.68 -13.51 -3.87
N GLY A 9 -0.54 -13.31 -3.21
CA GLY A 9 -0.10 -14.14 -2.11
C GLY A 9 -0.85 -13.83 -0.82
N THR A 10 -0.66 -14.68 0.19
CA THR A 10 -1.14 -14.44 1.54
C THR A 10 -0.22 -13.46 2.27
N SER A 11 -0.42 -13.27 3.58
CA SER A 11 0.44 -12.44 4.43
C SER A 11 1.95 -12.77 4.36
N GLN A 12 2.30 -13.98 3.93
CA GLN A 12 3.69 -14.43 3.80
C GLN A 12 4.23 -14.37 2.37
N GLY A 13 3.35 -14.21 1.36
CA GLY A 13 3.72 -14.38 -0.04
C GLY A 13 4.00 -15.84 -0.40
N ILE A 14 4.37 -16.10 -1.65
CA ILE A 14 4.85 -17.39 -2.14
C ILE A 14 6.14 -17.12 -2.93
N PRO A 15 7.24 -17.86 -2.70
CA PRO A 15 7.44 -18.93 -1.72
C PRO A 15 7.45 -18.44 -0.26
N VAL A 16 7.02 -19.32 0.65
CA VAL A 16 7.06 -19.08 2.09
C VAL A 16 8.43 -19.46 2.64
N ILE A 17 9.01 -18.59 3.47
CA ILE A 17 10.33 -18.81 4.08
C ILE A 17 10.32 -20.09 4.91
N GLY A 18 11.27 -21.00 4.62
CA GLY A 18 11.43 -22.28 5.34
C GLY A 18 10.38 -23.35 5.02
N SER A 19 9.48 -23.10 4.07
CA SER A 19 8.48 -24.09 3.66
C SER A 19 9.08 -25.17 2.76
N ASN A 20 8.74 -26.43 3.05
CA ASN A 20 9.09 -27.59 2.21
C ASN A 20 7.97 -27.92 1.20
N HIS A 21 6.94 -27.09 1.07
CA HIS A 21 5.85 -27.31 0.13
C HIS A 21 6.38 -27.22 -1.31
N PRO A 22 6.03 -28.16 -2.20
CA PRO A 22 6.57 -28.19 -3.58
C PRO A 22 6.41 -26.87 -4.34
N VAL A 23 5.32 -26.14 -4.15
CA VAL A 23 5.11 -24.82 -4.79
C VAL A 23 6.16 -23.77 -4.41
N CYS A 24 6.76 -23.90 -3.22
CA CYS A 24 7.80 -22.99 -2.75
C CYS A 24 9.18 -23.26 -3.38
N HIS A 25 9.31 -24.38 -4.06
CA HIS A 25 10.51 -24.81 -4.78
C HIS A 25 10.29 -24.90 -6.31
N SER A 26 9.16 -24.38 -6.78
CA SER A 26 8.80 -24.39 -8.19
C SER A 26 9.60 -23.36 -8.99
N ASP A 27 10.03 -23.74 -10.18
CA ASP A 27 10.63 -22.82 -11.15
C ASP A 27 9.58 -22.06 -11.99
N ASP A 28 8.29 -22.37 -11.84
CA ASP A 28 7.23 -21.64 -12.52
C ASP A 28 7.03 -20.27 -11.85
N LYS A 29 7.25 -19.20 -12.63
CA LYS A 29 7.03 -17.83 -12.19
C LYS A 29 5.60 -17.55 -11.69
N LYS A 30 4.62 -18.35 -12.11
CA LYS A 30 3.23 -18.24 -11.63
C LYS A 30 3.07 -18.69 -10.18
N ASP A 31 4.01 -19.46 -9.66
CA ASP A 31 4.03 -19.90 -8.27
C ASP A 31 4.71 -18.85 -7.35
N THR A 32 5.35 -17.83 -7.92
CA THR A 32 5.86 -16.70 -7.16
C THR A 32 4.78 -15.63 -7.04
N ARG A 33 4.33 -15.37 -5.81
CA ARG A 33 3.25 -14.40 -5.54
C ARG A 33 3.65 -13.45 -4.44
N LEU A 34 3.71 -12.17 -4.76
CA LEU A 34 3.86 -11.10 -3.79
C LEU A 34 2.60 -11.00 -2.93
N ARG A 35 2.72 -10.38 -1.76
CA ARG A 35 1.61 -10.12 -0.83
C ARG A 35 0.54 -9.27 -1.48
N THR A 36 -0.68 -9.42 -1.01
CA THR A 36 -1.88 -8.82 -1.60
C THR A 36 -1.75 -7.31 -1.77
N SER A 37 -1.96 -6.85 -2.99
CA SER A 37 -2.12 -5.44 -3.34
C SER A 37 -2.72 -5.33 -4.75
N ALA A 38 -3.37 -4.21 -5.05
CA ALA A 38 -3.92 -3.92 -6.35
C ALA A 38 -3.65 -2.47 -6.78
N LEU A 39 -3.46 -2.27 -8.09
CA LEU A 39 -3.40 -0.97 -8.75
C LEU A 39 -4.65 -0.78 -9.58
N ILE A 40 -5.40 0.27 -9.29
CA ILE A 40 -6.55 0.72 -10.07
C ILE A 40 -6.12 1.94 -10.88
N GLN A 41 -6.26 1.85 -12.19
CA GLN A 41 -5.99 2.95 -13.11
C GLN A 41 -7.30 3.41 -13.74
N TRP A 42 -7.68 4.63 -13.46
CA TRP A 42 -8.91 5.22 -13.95
C TRP A 42 -8.73 6.72 -14.16
N ASP A 43 -9.14 7.22 -15.31
CA ASP A 43 -9.12 8.65 -15.65
C ASP A 43 -7.76 9.33 -15.33
N ASN A 44 -6.67 8.70 -15.81
CA ASN A 44 -5.29 9.13 -15.56
C ASN A 44 -4.87 9.16 -14.07
N LYS A 45 -5.64 8.51 -13.19
CA LYS A 45 -5.32 8.32 -11.78
C LYS A 45 -4.83 6.90 -11.51
N ASN A 46 -3.85 6.79 -10.63
CA ASN A 46 -3.31 5.54 -10.12
C ASN A 46 -3.64 5.43 -8.63
N ILE A 47 -4.51 4.51 -8.28
CA ILE A 47 -4.97 4.26 -6.92
C ILE A 47 -4.42 2.91 -6.48
N ILE A 48 -3.79 2.87 -5.31
CA ILE A 48 -3.25 1.65 -4.72
C ILE A 48 -4.21 1.18 -3.63
N ILE A 49 -4.50 -0.12 -3.62
CA ILE A 49 -5.15 -0.81 -2.51
C ILE A 49 -4.09 -1.60 -1.77
N ASP A 50 -3.83 -1.22 -0.54
CA ASP A 50 -2.81 -1.74 0.36
C ASP A 50 -1.36 -1.56 -0.14
N CYS A 51 -0.50 -1.19 0.80
CA CYS A 51 0.91 -0.89 0.59
C CYS A 51 1.75 -1.72 1.57
N GLY A 52 1.86 -3.02 1.28
CA GLY A 52 2.59 -3.99 2.11
C GLY A 52 4.11 -3.99 1.85
N PRO A 53 4.85 -4.95 2.44
CA PRO A 53 6.31 -4.98 2.37
C PRO A 53 6.86 -5.22 0.96
N ASP A 54 6.04 -5.71 0.04
CA ASP A 54 6.43 -5.93 -1.35
C ASP A 54 6.17 -4.71 -2.27
N PHE A 55 5.68 -3.59 -1.70
CA PHE A 55 5.25 -2.41 -2.46
C PHE A 55 6.30 -1.91 -3.45
N ARG A 56 7.56 -1.82 -3.01
CA ARG A 56 8.65 -1.41 -3.91
C ARG A 56 8.75 -2.30 -5.15
N ALA A 57 8.76 -3.62 -4.96
CA ALA A 57 8.82 -4.57 -6.07
C ALA A 57 7.58 -4.47 -6.97
N GLN A 58 6.40 -4.31 -6.39
CA GLN A 58 5.13 -4.15 -7.09
C GLN A 58 5.12 -2.91 -7.97
N MET A 59 5.61 -1.77 -7.48
CA MET A 59 5.70 -0.53 -8.25
C MET A 59 6.71 -0.64 -9.41
N LEU A 60 7.86 -1.26 -9.17
CA LEU A 60 8.87 -1.50 -10.22
C LEU A 60 8.33 -2.44 -11.31
N ASN A 61 7.67 -3.53 -10.92
CA ASN A 61 7.12 -4.52 -11.86
C ASN A 61 5.97 -3.94 -12.70
N SER A 62 5.10 -3.15 -12.09
CA SER A 62 3.97 -2.48 -12.79
C SER A 62 4.39 -1.25 -13.58
N LYS A 63 5.64 -0.78 -13.41
CA LYS A 63 6.14 0.49 -13.96
C LYS A 63 5.28 1.69 -13.54
N CYS A 64 4.61 1.59 -12.40
CA CYS A 64 3.83 2.68 -11.84
C CYS A 64 4.79 3.77 -11.34
N ASN A 65 4.70 4.96 -11.90
CA ASN A 65 5.60 6.08 -11.62
C ASN A 65 4.90 7.28 -10.96
N ARG A 66 3.62 7.13 -10.62
CA ARG A 66 2.79 8.11 -9.93
C ARG A 66 1.72 7.38 -9.13
N VAL A 67 1.45 7.82 -7.92
CA VAL A 67 0.38 7.31 -7.05
C VAL A 67 -0.49 8.47 -6.61
N ASP A 68 -1.75 8.47 -7.01
CA ASP A 68 -2.68 9.56 -6.72
C ASP A 68 -3.45 9.36 -5.40
N ALA A 69 -3.58 8.11 -4.94
CA ALA A 69 -4.17 7.77 -3.65
C ALA A 69 -3.76 6.37 -3.19
N ILE A 70 -3.79 6.14 -1.88
CA ILE A 70 -3.64 4.82 -1.27
C ILE A 70 -4.86 4.57 -0.38
N PHE A 71 -5.50 3.42 -0.56
CA PHE A 71 -6.58 2.93 0.30
C PHE A 71 -6.06 1.77 1.12
N PHE A 72 -6.18 1.84 2.44
CA PHE A 72 -5.84 0.73 3.33
C PHE A 72 -7.10 0.00 3.77
N THR A 73 -7.09 -1.32 3.55
CA THR A 73 -8.20 -2.19 3.96
C THR A 73 -8.18 -2.43 5.46
N HIS A 74 -7.00 -2.66 6.04
CA HIS A 74 -6.81 -2.87 7.47
C HIS A 74 -5.34 -2.66 7.89
N GLU A 75 -5.07 -2.68 9.19
CA GLU A 75 -3.79 -2.29 9.78
C GLU A 75 -2.73 -3.39 9.88
N HIS A 76 -2.96 -4.60 9.37
CA HIS A 76 -1.96 -5.66 9.43
C HIS A 76 -0.70 -5.30 8.66
N ASN A 77 0.44 -5.82 9.13
CA ASN A 77 1.75 -5.45 8.64
C ASN A 77 1.95 -5.74 7.14
N ASP A 78 1.41 -6.85 6.67
CA ASP A 78 1.46 -7.26 5.27
C ASP A 78 0.66 -6.34 4.33
N HIS A 79 -0.18 -5.46 4.88
CA HIS A 79 -0.94 -4.46 4.12
C HIS A 79 -0.41 -3.03 4.24
N VAL A 80 0.34 -2.69 5.30
CA VAL A 80 0.71 -1.29 5.58
C VAL A 80 2.21 -1.02 5.66
N SER A 81 3.06 -2.04 5.82
CA SER A 81 4.48 -1.82 6.14
C SER A 81 5.34 -1.26 5.01
N GLY A 82 4.82 -1.20 3.78
CA GLY A 82 5.47 -0.55 2.64
C GLY A 82 5.27 0.97 2.58
N LEU A 83 4.61 1.57 3.58
CA LEU A 83 4.32 3.01 3.58
C LEU A 83 5.58 3.89 3.45
N ASP A 84 6.71 3.42 3.93
CA ASP A 84 8.00 4.13 3.79
C ASP A 84 8.49 4.21 2.34
N ASP A 85 8.13 3.22 1.52
CA ASP A 85 8.52 3.16 0.10
C ASP A 85 7.74 4.13 -0.79
N ILE A 86 6.79 4.91 -0.24
CA ILE A 86 6.12 5.99 -0.98
C ILE A 86 7.00 7.24 -1.14
N ARG A 87 8.11 7.34 -0.42
CA ARG A 87 9.02 8.52 -0.44
C ARG A 87 9.42 8.97 -1.84
N PRO A 88 9.81 8.10 -2.77
CA PRO A 88 10.16 8.52 -4.13
C PRO A 88 9.01 9.22 -4.87
N PHE A 89 7.77 8.78 -4.64
CA PHE A 89 6.58 9.42 -5.19
C PHE A 89 6.35 10.78 -4.53
N TYR A 90 6.44 10.85 -3.20
CA TYR A 90 6.32 12.11 -2.47
C TYR A 90 7.30 13.18 -2.96
N PHE A 91 8.58 12.84 -3.12
CA PHE A 91 9.58 13.79 -3.64
C PHE A 91 9.30 14.26 -5.06
N LYS A 92 8.67 13.42 -5.86
CA LYS A 92 8.34 13.73 -7.26
C LYS A 92 7.04 14.52 -7.43
N GLN A 93 6.04 14.25 -6.61
CA GLN A 93 4.66 14.71 -6.85
C GLN A 93 4.00 15.41 -5.65
N GLY A 94 4.65 15.47 -4.50
CA GLY A 94 4.09 16.00 -3.26
C GLY A 94 3.28 14.99 -2.46
N SER A 95 2.47 15.48 -1.52
CA SER A 95 1.69 14.66 -0.59
C SER A 95 0.73 13.71 -1.31
N ILE A 96 0.64 12.48 -0.80
CA ILE A 96 -0.24 11.44 -1.33
C ILE A 96 -1.40 11.25 -0.34
N PRO A 97 -2.65 11.39 -0.78
CA PRO A 97 -3.82 11.11 0.04
C PRO A 97 -3.87 9.63 0.45
N ILE A 98 -4.13 9.39 1.73
CA ILE A 98 -4.37 8.06 2.29
C ILE A 98 -5.81 8.00 2.80
N TYR A 99 -6.53 6.98 2.39
CA TYR A 99 -7.90 6.70 2.79
C TYR A 99 -7.93 5.41 3.62
N ALA A 100 -8.49 5.49 4.82
CA ALA A 100 -8.58 4.37 5.74
C ALA A 100 -9.63 4.62 6.82
N SER A 101 -10.15 3.56 7.44
CA SER A 101 -11.02 3.69 8.61
C SER A 101 -10.26 4.26 9.81
N ASP A 102 -10.97 4.85 10.78
CA ASP A 102 -10.40 5.45 11.99
C ASP A 102 -9.48 4.49 12.76
N ARG A 103 -9.85 3.23 12.83
CA ARG A 103 -9.03 2.18 13.43
C ARG A 103 -7.67 2.05 12.73
N VAL A 104 -7.67 2.01 11.41
CA VAL A 104 -6.46 1.90 10.60
C VAL A 104 -5.61 3.17 10.71
N VAL A 105 -6.25 4.34 10.64
CA VAL A 105 -5.58 5.65 10.83
C VAL A 105 -4.89 5.73 12.18
N SER A 106 -5.56 5.32 13.25
CA SER A 106 -4.98 5.26 14.60
C SER A 106 -3.76 4.36 14.67
N ALA A 107 -3.83 3.18 14.05
CA ALA A 107 -2.70 2.25 13.98
C ALA A 107 -1.53 2.78 13.15
N LEU A 108 -1.80 3.43 12.01
CA LEU A 108 -0.80 4.06 11.16
C LEU A 108 -0.07 5.20 11.90
N ASN A 109 -0.81 6.10 12.55
CA ASN A 109 -0.25 7.20 13.34
C ASN A 109 0.70 6.69 14.43
N LYS A 110 0.35 5.60 15.11
CA LYS A 110 1.18 4.99 16.14
C LYS A 110 2.43 4.32 15.57
N ARG A 111 2.30 3.63 14.43
CA ARG A 111 3.38 2.84 13.83
C ARG A 111 4.36 3.67 13.02
N PHE A 112 3.86 4.68 12.34
CA PHE A 112 4.62 5.57 11.44
C PHE A 112 4.57 7.02 11.92
N GLU A 113 4.68 7.25 13.23
CA GLU A 113 4.59 8.57 13.86
C GLU A 113 5.43 9.63 13.14
N TYR A 114 6.63 9.25 12.70
CA TYR A 114 7.57 10.13 11.98
C TYR A 114 7.07 10.59 10.60
N VAL A 115 6.13 9.84 9.98
CA VAL A 115 5.52 10.19 8.68
C VAL A 115 4.40 11.21 8.86
N PHE A 116 3.70 11.16 10.02
CA PHE A 116 2.49 11.94 10.27
C PHE A 116 2.70 13.14 11.19
N LYS A 117 3.85 13.26 11.87
CA LYS A 117 4.15 14.43 12.70
C LYS A 117 4.27 15.70 11.87
N LYS A 118 3.42 16.69 12.18
CA LYS A 118 3.43 18.02 11.55
C LYS A 118 4.57 18.91 12.07
N ASP A 119 5.04 18.67 13.30
CA ASP A 119 6.04 19.49 13.97
C ASP A 119 7.43 18.87 13.83
N GLY A 120 8.16 19.34 12.84
CA GLY A 120 9.52 18.94 12.57
C GLY A 120 9.62 17.98 11.39
N ASN A 121 9.66 18.55 10.19
CA ASN A 121 10.04 17.78 9.00
C ASN A 121 11.40 17.14 9.25
N ILE A 122 11.41 15.85 9.56
CA ILE A 122 12.63 15.06 9.50
C ILE A 122 13.02 15.03 8.02
N PRO A 123 14.17 15.57 7.62
CA PRO A 123 14.56 15.58 6.22
C PRO A 123 14.51 14.17 5.63
N GLY A 124 13.80 14.02 4.50
CA GLY A 124 13.68 12.73 3.82
C GLY A 124 12.48 11.87 4.24
N THR A 125 11.63 12.32 5.16
CA THR A 125 10.36 11.62 5.43
C THR A 125 9.25 12.04 4.47
N PRO A 126 8.39 11.11 4.01
CA PRO A 126 7.22 11.48 3.23
C PRO A 126 6.23 12.25 4.11
N ASN A 127 5.58 13.25 3.56
CA ASN A 127 4.40 13.83 4.18
C ASN A 127 3.17 13.26 3.46
N VAL A 128 2.25 12.68 4.20
CA VAL A 128 1.01 12.10 3.68
C VAL A 128 -0.18 12.84 4.25
N CYS A 129 -1.18 13.05 3.43
CA CYS A 129 -2.46 13.60 3.86
C CYS A 129 -3.37 12.44 4.26
N LEU A 130 -3.67 12.33 5.55
CA LEU A 130 -4.68 11.39 6.04
C LEU A 130 -6.06 11.98 5.77
N LEU A 131 -6.83 11.29 4.95
CA LEU A 131 -8.24 11.57 4.76
C LEU A 131 -9.01 10.45 5.47
N TYR A 132 -9.79 10.84 6.46
CA TYR A 132 -10.70 9.91 7.14
C TYR A 132 -11.82 9.56 6.15
N THR A 133 -12.08 8.28 5.95
CA THR A 133 -13.37 7.84 5.46
C THR A 133 -14.16 7.40 6.67
N SER A 134 -15.01 8.27 7.21
CA SER A 134 -16.19 7.82 7.95
C SER A 134 -16.89 6.78 7.05
N ASP A 135 -17.42 5.75 7.66
CA ASP A 135 -18.00 4.60 6.97
C ASP A 135 -18.86 5.08 5.79
N ALA A 136 -18.46 4.71 4.56
CA ALA A 136 -19.15 5.15 3.35
C ALA A 136 -20.63 4.66 3.27
N ALA A 137 -21.05 3.84 4.25
CA ALA A 137 -22.43 3.42 4.43
C ALA A 137 -23.30 4.49 5.12
N ASP A 138 -22.72 5.40 5.90
CA ASP A 138 -23.47 6.43 6.64
C ASP A 138 -23.69 7.74 5.84
N GLU A 139 -22.95 7.96 4.76
CA GLU A 139 -23.10 9.16 3.92
C GLU A 139 -24.14 9.02 2.79
N LEU A 140 -24.76 7.88 2.63
CA LEU A 140 -25.86 7.68 1.66
C LEU A 140 -27.24 7.96 2.25
N SER A 141 -27.35 8.58 3.41
CA SER A 141 -28.61 8.99 4.03
C SER A 141 -28.79 10.52 4.02
N CYS A 142 -28.50 11.16 2.89
CA CYS A 142 -28.94 12.51 2.57
C CYS A 142 -29.83 12.52 1.35
#